data_de5a9d4b87d23d91b6ef1d07cdc95c48
#
_entry.id   de5a9d4b87d23d91b6ef1d07cdc95c48
#
_cell.length_a   1.000
_cell.length_b   1.000
_cell.length_c   1.000
_cell.angle_alpha   90.00
_cell.angle_beta   90.00
_cell.angle_gamma   90.00
#
_symmetry.space_group_name_H-M   'P 1'
#
loop_
_entity.id
_entity.type
_entity.pdbx_description
1 polymer ?
#
loop_
_entity_poly.entity_id
_entity_poly.type
_entity_poly.pdbx_seq_one_letter_code
_entity_poly.pdbx_strand_id
1 'polypeptide(L)'
;MDAGTPTDGQTRRTIKTRCCIVGGGPAGMMLGYLLGRAGVDTLVLEKHADFFRDFRGDTVHPSTLQVMHELGLIDGFLKFPHQELQKMDGQFGGTTIRIADLSRLKANYPFIAFMPQWD
;
A
#
# COMPACT_ATOMS: atom_id res chain seq x y z
N MET A 1 39.23 -15.63 15.62
CA MET A 1 37.94 -15.36 14.93
C MET A 1 38.25 -14.72 13.60
N ASP A 2 38.23 -15.54 12.58
CA ASP A 2 38.59 -15.13 11.22
C ASP A 2 37.36 -14.49 10.58
N ALA A 3 37.42 -13.18 10.37
CA ALA A 3 36.40 -12.45 9.65
C ALA A 3 36.62 -12.75 8.16
N GLY A 4 35.86 -13.72 7.66
CA GLY A 4 35.90 -14.10 6.26
C GLY A 4 35.73 -12.89 5.35
N THR A 5 36.76 -12.59 4.60
CA THR A 5 36.76 -11.65 3.49
C THR A 5 35.73 -12.10 2.46
N PRO A 6 34.76 -11.28 2.04
CA PRO A 6 33.89 -11.64 0.94
C PRO A 6 34.69 -11.64 -0.36
N THR A 7 35.06 -12.82 -0.82
CA THR A 7 35.51 -13.05 -2.19
C THR A 7 34.26 -13.11 -3.06
N ASP A 8 33.90 -12.03 -3.68
CA ASP A 8 33.24 -12.10 -4.99
C ASP A 8 33.33 -10.76 -5.69
N GLY A 9 33.73 -10.79 -6.96
CA GLY A 9 33.90 -9.65 -7.85
C GLY A 9 32.56 -8.96 -8.23
N GLN A 10 31.69 -8.74 -7.28
CA GLN A 10 30.53 -7.89 -7.47
C GLN A 10 30.98 -6.44 -7.54
N THR A 11 30.91 -5.88 -8.73
CA THR A 11 31.11 -4.46 -8.97
C THR A 11 30.15 -3.69 -8.09
N ARG A 12 30.63 -3.08 -7.02
CA ARG A 12 29.83 -2.20 -6.15
C ARG A 12 29.33 -1.03 -6.98
N ARG A 13 28.03 -1.04 -7.26
CA ARG A 13 27.35 0.06 -7.94
C ARG A 13 26.97 1.12 -6.88
N THR A 14 27.51 2.31 -6.99
CA THR A 14 27.15 3.43 -6.13
C THR A 14 26.11 4.28 -6.86
N ILE A 15 24.98 4.53 -6.24
CA ILE A 15 23.91 5.40 -6.74
C ILE A 15 23.84 6.59 -5.77
N LYS A 16 23.90 7.81 -6.31
CA LYS A 16 23.68 9.04 -5.53
C LYS A 16 22.23 9.46 -5.70
N THR A 17 21.56 9.77 -4.61
CA THR A 17 20.18 10.25 -4.59
C THR A 17 19.97 11.19 -3.41
N ARG A 18 18.94 12.04 -3.46
CA ARG A 18 18.58 12.94 -2.35
C ARG A 18 17.81 12.21 -1.25
N CYS A 19 17.04 11.19 -1.61
CA CYS A 19 16.28 10.38 -0.67
C CYS A 19 16.39 8.91 -1.06
N CYS A 20 16.67 8.06 -0.09
CA CYS A 20 16.66 6.62 -0.26
C CYS A 20 15.63 6.00 0.69
N ILE A 21 14.64 5.31 0.12
CA ILE A 21 13.58 4.62 0.85
C ILE A 21 13.92 3.13 0.84
N VAL A 22 14.01 2.52 2.01
CA VAL A 22 14.27 1.09 2.14
C VAL A 22 12.97 0.37 2.45
N GLY A 23 12.48 -0.39 1.48
CA GLY A 23 11.23 -1.12 1.48
C GLY A 23 10.25 -0.61 0.42
N GLY A 24 9.94 -1.46 -0.57
CA GLY A 24 9.02 -1.19 -1.68
C GLY A 24 7.59 -1.65 -1.39
N GLY A 25 7.19 -1.75 -0.13
CA GLY A 25 5.80 -2.01 0.24
C GLY A 25 4.90 -0.78 0.01
N PRO A 26 3.58 -0.87 0.32
CA PRO A 26 2.62 0.21 0.04
C PRO A 26 3.04 1.57 0.58
N ALA A 27 3.58 1.62 1.79
CA ALA A 27 4.03 2.86 2.41
C ALA A 27 5.26 3.45 1.69
N GLY A 28 6.27 2.61 1.38
CA GLY A 28 7.49 3.04 0.70
C GLY A 28 7.21 3.48 -0.74
N MET A 29 6.34 2.79 -1.44
CA MET A 29 5.92 3.15 -2.79
C MET A 29 5.13 4.46 -2.81
N MET A 30 4.20 4.65 -1.87
CA MET A 30 3.44 5.89 -1.76
C MET A 30 4.36 7.08 -1.43
N LEU A 31 5.29 6.90 -0.49
CA LEU A 31 6.26 7.94 -0.16
C LEU A 31 7.14 8.28 -1.37
N GLY A 32 7.65 7.24 -2.07
CA GLY A 32 8.45 7.42 -3.28
C GLY A 32 7.69 8.16 -4.38
N TYR A 33 6.42 7.82 -4.59
CA TYR A 33 5.54 8.51 -5.53
C TYR A 33 5.36 9.99 -5.18
N LEU A 34 5.07 10.29 -3.92
CA LEU A 34 4.86 11.68 -3.46
C LEU A 34 6.12 12.52 -3.58
N LEU A 35 7.27 11.98 -3.20
CA LEU A 35 8.56 12.67 -3.31
C LEU A 35 8.95 12.88 -4.78
N GLY A 36 8.79 11.85 -5.63
CA GLY A 36 9.04 11.96 -7.06
C GLY A 36 8.14 13.00 -7.73
N ARG A 37 6.85 13.01 -7.39
CA ARG A 37 5.91 14.04 -7.85
C ARG A 37 6.30 15.45 -7.42
N ALA A 38 6.92 15.59 -6.25
CA ALA A 38 7.46 16.86 -5.75
C ALA A 38 8.82 17.22 -6.35
N GLY A 39 9.34 16.45 -7.29
CA GLY A 39 10.64 16.69 -7.94
C GLY A 39 11.85 16.34 -7.07
N VAL A 40 11.66 15.52 -6.04
CA VAL A 40 12.76 15.02 -5.21
C VAL A 40 13.33 13.77 -5.88
N ASP A 41 14.65 13.79 -6.14
CA ASP A 41 15.37 12.62 -6.64
C ASP A 41 15.34 11.52 -5.55
N THR A 42 14.61 10.45 -5.83
CA THR A 42 14.26 9.42 -4.85
C THR A 42 14.55 8.03 -5.39
N LEU A 43 15.21 7.21 -4.58
CA LEU A 43 15.47 5.80 -4.84
C LEU A 43 14.67 4.95 -3.84
N VAL A 44 13.90 3.99 -4.34
CA VAL A 44 13.23 2.98 -3.52
C VAL A 44 13.95 1.65 -3.69
N LEU A 45 14.38 1.06 -2.58
CA LEU A 45 15.04 -0.24 -2.54
C LEU A 45 14.07 -1.29 -2.03
N GLU A 46 13.91 -2.37 -2.80
CA GLU A 46 13.13 -3.54 -2.41
C GLU A 46 13.99 -4.78 -2.54
N LYS A 47 14.01 -5.62 -1.50
CA LYS A 47 14.82 -6.85 -1.47
C LYS A 47 14.18 -8.01 -2.23
N HIS A 48 12.87 -7.98 -2.44
CA HIS A 48 12.14 -9.02 -3.13
C HIS A 48 11.92 -8.64 -4.59
N ALA A 49 12.01 -9.62 -5.48
CA ALA A 49 11.81 -9.43 -6.92
C ALA A 49 10.33 -9.35 -7.31
N ASP A 50 9.43 -9.76 -6.43
CA ASP A 50 7.98 -9.80 -6.65
C ASP A 50 7.21 -9.31 -5.43
N PHE A 51 5.88 -9.18 -5.57
CA PHE A 51 4.95 -8.80 -4.50
C PHE A 51 4.17 -10.00 -3.93
N PHE A 52 4.48 -11.23 -4.34
CA PHE A 52 3.89 -12.45 -3.82
C PHE A 52 4.39 -12.70 -2.39
N ARG A 53 3.71 -12.10 -1.43
CA ARG A 53 3.99 -12.24 -0.01
C ARG A 53 2.71 -12.59 0.72
N ASP A 54 2.89 -13.33 1.81
CA ASP A 54 1.81 -13.53 2.78
C ASP A 54 1.54 -12.19 3.48
N PHE A 55 0.83 -11.30 2.77
CA PHE A 55 0.54 -9.97 3.25
C PHE A 55 -0.82 -9.96 3.96
N ARG A 56 -0.82 -9.40 5.14
CA ARG A 56 -2.04 -9.14 5.90
C ARG A 56 -2.49 -7.72 5.60
N GLY A 57 -3.59 -7.57 4.91
CA GLY A 57 -4.18 -6.27 4.66
C GLY A 57 -4.73 -6.10 3.25
N ASP A 58 -5.69 -6.96 2.90
CA ASP A 58 -6.44 -6.86 1.64
C ASP A 58 -7.49 -5.73 1.68
N THR A 59 -7.40 -4.84 2.67
CA THR A 59 -8.39 -3.79 2.89
C THR A 59 -7.79 -2.42 2.69
N VAL A 60 -8.44 -1.63 1.84
CA VAL A 60 -8.12 -0.21 1.62
C VAL A 60 -9.24 0.65 2.18
N HIS A 61 -8.90 1.46 3.17
CA HIS A 61 -9.86 2.26 3.94
C HIS A 61 -10.25 3.57 3.24
N PRO A 62 -11.39 4.19 3.60
CA PRO A 62 -11.86 5.43 3.00
C PRO A 62 -10.84 6.57 3.00
N SER A 63 -10.00 6.68 4.04
CA SER A 63 -8.95 7.69 4.10
C SER A 63 -7.87 7.50 3.03
N THR A 64 -7.50 6.26 2.75
CA THR A 64 -6.53 5.94 1.68
C THR A 64 -7.15 6.16 0.30
N LEU A 65 -8.42 5.77 0.11
CA LEU A 65 -9.16 6.05 -1.13
C LEU A 65 -9.27 7.56 -1.39
N GLN A 66 -9.46 8.35 -0.33
CA GLN A 66 -9.48 9.82 -0.44
C GLN A 66 -8.12 10.37 -0.89
N VAL A 67 -7.02 9.89 -0.33
CA VAL A 67 -5.67 10.27 -0.78
C VAL A 67 -5.45 9.90 -2.25
N MET A 68 -5.86 8.70 -2.66
CA MET A 68 -5.77 8.29 -4.07
C MET A 68 -6.60 9.19 -4.99
N HIS A 69 -7.78 9.62 -4.53
CA HIS A 69 -8.62 10.58 -5.26
C HIS A 69 -7.89 11.92 -5.46
N GLU A 70 -7.35 12.48 -4.40
CA GLU A 70 -6.61 13.75 -4.43
C GLU A 70 -5.35 13.68 -5.32
N LEU A 71 -4.75 12.51 -5.43
CA LEU A 71 -3.61 12.24 -6.31
C LEU A 71 -4.00 11.91 -7.76
N GLY A 72 -5.29 11.76 -8.06
CA GLY A 72 -5.78 11.37 -9.38
C GLY A 72 -5.56 9.90 -9.75
N LEU A 73 -5.33 9.03 -8.74
CA LEU A 73 -5.05 7.61 -8.92
C LEU A 73 -6.28 6.72 -8.77
N ILE A 74 -7.37 7.25 -8.21
CA ILE A 74 -8.52 6.45 -7.77
C ILE A 74 -9.21 5.72 -8.91
N ASP A 75 -9.38 6.36 -10.07
CA ASP A 75 -10.07 5.76 -11.21
C ASP A 75 -9.32 4.54 -11.77
N GLY A 76 -7.98 4.60 -11.77
CA GLY A 76 -7.13 3.46 -12.13
C GLY A 76 -7.24 2.34 -11.10
N PHE A 77 -7.20 2.69 -9.82
CA PHE A 77 -7.29 1.76 -8.72
C PHE A 77 -8.61 0.99 -8.68
N LEU A 78 -9.75 1.67 -8.82
CA LEU A 78 -11.08 1.04 -8.77
C LEU A 78 -11.43 0.22 -10.02
N LYS A 79 -10.60 0.23 -11.08
CA LYS A 79 -10.75 -0.68 -12.23
C LYS A 79 -10.32 -2.11 -11.92
N PHE A 80 -9.46 -2.31 -10.92
CA PHE A 80 -9.10 -3.65 -10.49
C PHE A 80 -10.28 -4.33 -9.80
N PRO A 81 -10.41 -5.67 -9.92
CA PRO A 81 -11.45 -6.41 -9.24
C PRO A 81 -11.38 -6.19 -7.72
N HIS A 82 -12.48 -5.73 -7.14
CA HIS A 82 -12.57 -5.47 -5.70
C HIS A 82 -14.00 -5.67 -5.20
N GLN A 83 -14.14 -5.77 -3.88
CA GLN A 83 -15.41 -5.77 -3.19
C GLN A 83 -15.50 -4.54 -2.28
N GLU A 84 -16.67 -3.94 -2.19
CA GLU A 84 -16.92 -2.77 -1.34
C GLU A 84 -17.73 -3.15 -0.11
N LEU A 85 -17.20 -2.81 1.06
CA LEU A 85 -17.90 -2.98 2.33
C LEU A 85 -18.32 -1.61 2.87
N GLN A 86 -19.62 -1.35 2.83
CA GLN A 86 -20.20 -0.12 3.42
C GLN A 86 -20.78 -0.37 4.81
N LYS A 87 -21.26 -1.58 5.08
CA LYS A 87 -21.95 -1.92 6.33
C LYS A 87 -21.42 -3.23 6.87
N MET A 88 -21.17 -3.26 8.16
CA MET A 88 -20.70 -4.44 8.87
C MET A 88 -21.72 -4.84 9.93
N ASP A 89 -22.20 -6.04 9.85
CA ASP A 89 -23.13 -6.64 10.80
C ASP A 89 -22.45 -7.80 11.55
N GLY A 90 -22.75 -7.94 12.83
CA GLY A 90 -22.31 -9.06 13.64
C GLY A 90 -23.51 -9.82 14.21
N GLN A 91 -23.36 -11.13 14.40
CA GLN A 91 -24.37 -11.97 15.07
C GLN A 91 -23.97 -12.24 16.50
N PHE A 92 -24.86 -11.90 17.43
CA PHE A 92 -24.67 -12.08 18.87
C PHE A 92 -25.93 -12.75 19.45
N GLY A 93 -25.81 -13.97 19.95
CA GLY A 93 -26.92 -14.69 20.57
C GLY A 93 -28.18 -14.83 19.66
N GLY A 94 -27.96 -15.01 18.37
CA GLY A 94 -29.07 -15.13 17.40
C GLY A 94 -29.65 -13.79 16.90
N THR A 95 -29.13 -12.66 17.39
CA THR A 95 -29.54 -11.31 16.96
C THR A 95 -28.47 -10.70 16.08
N THR A 96 -28.87 -10.13 14.94
CA THR A 96 -27.97 -9.36 14.06
C THR A 96 -27.91 -7.91 14.54
N ILE A 97 -26.70 -7.45 14.82
CA ILE A 97 -26.43 -6.08 15.25
C ILE A 97 -25.54 -5.37 14.23
N ARG A 98 -25.91 -4.15 13.83
CA ARG A 98 -25.07 -3.29 12.99
C ARG A 98 -23.89 -2.80 13.82
N ILE A 99 -22.66 -3.25 13.45
CA ILE A 99 -21.42 -2.86 14.11
C ILE A 99 -20.89 -1.55 13.54
N ALA A 100 -20.93 -1.40 12.20
CA ALA A 100 -20.46 -0.20 11.54
C ALA A 100 -21.30 0.12 10.29
N ASP A 101 -21.49 1.41 10.03
CA ASP A 101 -22.12 1.93 8.83
C ASP A 101 -21.28 3.08 8.27
N LEU A 102 -20.43 2.74 7.29
CA LEU A 102 -19.53 3.67 6.64
C LEU A 102 -20.26 4.61 5.67
N SER A 103 -21.48 4.26 5.23
CA SER A 103 -22.27 5.12 4.32
C SER A 103 -22.58 6.50 4.91
N ARG A 104 -22.42 6.64 6.24
CA ARG A 104 -22.61 7.91 6.96
C ARG A 104 -21.36 8.79 6.99
N LEU A 105 -20.22 8.30 6.50
CA LEU A 105 -19.01 9.11 6.40
C LEU A 105 -19.17 10.18 5.32
N LYS A 106 -18.78 11.40 5.65
CA LYS A 106 -18.68 12.50 4.69
C LYS A 106 -17.37 12.36 3.90
N ALA A 107 -17.30 11.36 3.04
CA ALA A 107 -16.16 11.07 2.20
C ALA A 107 -16.61 10.74 0.79
N ASN A 108 -15.75 10.95 -0.20
CA ASN A 108 -16.06 10.62 -1.59
C ASN A 108 -16.24 9.10 -1.80
N TYR A 109 -15.54 8.31 -1.00
CA TYR A 109 -15.54 6.83 -1.06
C TYR A 109 -15.85 6.26 0.33
N PRO A 110 -17.13 6.22 0.76
CA PRO A 110 -17.52 5.82 2.10
C PRO A 110 -17.63 4.29 2.24
N PHE A 111 -16.59 3.56 1.84
CA PHE A 111 -16.51 2.12 1.90
C PHE A 111 -15.08 1.65 2.12
N ILE A 112 -14.90 0.42 2.58
CA ILE A 112 -13.62 -0.29 2.58
C ILE A 112 -13.58 -1.11 1.29
N ALA A 113 -12.53 -0.93 0.48
CA ALA A 113 -12.28 -1.77 -0.67
C ALA A 113 -11.47 -3.00 -0.25
N PHE A 114 -11.97 -4.19 -0.59
CA PHE A 114 -11.25 -5.45 -0.46
C PHE A 114 -10.70 -5.84 -1.82
N MET A 115 -9.40 -5.96 -1.93
CA MET A 115 -8.74 -6.44 -3.13
C MET A 115 -7.46 -7.19 -2.80
N PRO A 116 -7.09 -8.20 -3.57
CA PRO A 116 -5.79 -8.84 -3.45
C PRO A 116 -4.68 -7.81 -3.72
N GLN A 117 -3.58 -7.88 -2.98
CA GLN A 117 -2.48 -6.91 -3.14
C GLN A 117 -1.47 -7.28 -4.22
N TRP A 118 -1.66 -8.39 -4.90
CA TRP A 118 -0.83 -8.84 -6.01
C TRP A 118 -1.40 -8.56 -7.40
N ASP A 119 -2.54 -7.86 -7.50
CA ASP A 119 -3.18 -7.46 -8.76
C ASP A 119 -2.72 -6.09 -9.24
#